data_27304270940ac894598beac66a41160d
#
_entry.id   27304270940ac894598beac66a41160d
#
_cell.length_a   1.000
_cell.length_b   1.000
_cell.length_c   1.000
_cell.angle_alpha   90.00
_cell.angle_beta   90.00
_cell.angle_gamma   90.00
#
_symmetry.space_group_name_H-M   'P 1'
#
loop_
_entity.id
_entity.type
_entity.pdbx_description
1 polymer ?
#
loop_
_entity_poly.entity_id
_entity_poly.type
_entity_poly.pdbx_seq_one_letter_code
_entity_poly.pdbx_strand_id
1 'polypeptide(L)'
;MKILVSRAPLKRILEGVQWLFLAAAAGLLGYYGFVRVDAWAFEQRENRALEQLLKNHATPRLPAIAASGLIGRIDIQRLGLSVIVVEGISAKILRRAAGHIPGTPLPGQRGNVGISAHRDTFFRPLRNIKRNDIIELTTLLGEYRYRVVSTKIVGPNDVAVLEGSGNEVLTLVTCYPFYFVGAAPDRFIVRAERIT
;
A
#
# COMPACT_ATOMS: atom_id res chain seq x y z
N MET A 1 -25.36 -5.24 -62.37
CA MET A 1 -25.06 -3.91 -61.79
C MET A 1 -24.04 -4.11 -60.66
N LYS A 2 -22.73 -3.88 -60.92
CA LYS A 2 -21.68 -4.03 -59.90
C LYS A 2 -21.57 -2.70 -59.17
N ILE A 3 -21.94 -2.67 -57.87
CA ILE A 3 -21.78 -1.50 -57.05
C ILE A 3 -20.30 -1.40 -56.68
N LEU A 4 -19.59 -0.46 -57.32
CA LEU A 4 -18.19 -0.10 -56.98
C LEU A 4 -18.23 0.78 -55.72
N VAL A 5 -18.15 0.16 -54.55
CA VAL A 5 -17.94 0.90 -53.32
C VAL A 5 -16.49 1.44 -53.32
N SER A 6 -16.37 2.77 -53.36
CA SER A 6 -15.10 3.45 -53.28
C SER A 6 -14.45 3.16 -51.91
N ARG A 7 -13.30 2.47 -51.91
CA ARG A 7 -12.56 2.09 -50.68
C ARG A 7 -11.78 3.25 -50.03
N ALA A 8 -11.65 4.38 -50.73
CA ALA A 8 -10.86 5.52 -50.26
C ALA A 8 -11.35 6.19 -48.97
N PRO A 9 -12.70 6.44 -48.79
CA PRO A 9 -13.18 7.06 -47.54
C PRO A 9 -13.02 6.13 -46.33
N LEU A 10 -13.24 4.82 -46.52
CA LEU A 10 -13.11 3.83 -45.45
C LEU A 10 -11.67 3.74 -44.92
N LYS A 11 -10.65 3.78 -45.81
CA LYS A 11 -9.24 3.75 -45.42
C LYS A 11 -8.88 4.95 -44.55
N ARG A 12 -9.30 6.19 -44.90
CA ARG A 12 -9.05 7.41 -44.10
C ARG A 12 -9.73 7.34 -42.72
N ILE A 13 -10.92 6.79 -42.63
CA ILE A 13 -11.62 6.60 -41.35
C ILE A 13 -10.86 5.61 -40.47
N LEU A 14 -10.42 4.48 -41.04
CA LEU A 14 -9.64 3.46 -40.29
C LEU A 14 -8.30 4.03 -39.81
N GLU A 15 -7.59 4.79 -40.63
CA GLU A 15 -6.35 5.48 -40.25
C GLU A 15 -6.60 6.50 -39.12
N GLY A 16 -7.67 7.28 -39.18
CA GLY A 16 -8.05 8.22 -38.12
C GLY A 16 -8.37 7.51 -36.80
N VAL A 17 -9.13 6.40 -36.87
CA VAL A 17 -9.45 5.57 -35.69
C VAL A 17 -8.16 4.95 -35.09
N GLN A 18 -7.27 4.46 -35.95
CA GLN A 18 -5.97 3.93 -35.50
C GLN A 18 -5.14 4.97 -34.73
N TRP A 19 -5.03 6.18 -35.26
CA TRP A 19 -4.29 7.26 -34.60
C TRP A 19 -4.95 7.68 -33.29
N LEU A 20 -6.29 7.68 -33.23
CA LEU A 20 -7.03 7.95 -31.98
C LEU A 20 -6.70 6.92 -30.91
N PHE A 21 -6.71 5.62 -31.25
CA PHE A 21 -6.36 4.56 -30.31
C PHE A 21 -4.90 4.64 -29.87
N LEU A 22 -3.97 4.95 -30.79
CA LEU A 22 -2.57 5.14 -30.44
C LEU A 22 -2.37 6.32 -29.49
N ALA A 23 -3.02 7.44 -29.74
CA ALA A 23 -2.96 8.60 -28.85
C ALA A 23 -3.57 8.29 -27.46
N ALA A 24 -4.70 7.60 -27.42
CA ALA A 24 -5.32 7.16 -26.16
C ALA A 24 -4.41 6.19 -25.38
N ALA A 25 -3.82 5.22 -26.07
CA ALA A 25 -2.87 4.28 -25.47
C ALA A 25 -1.62 5.00 -24.92
N ALA A 26 -1.04 5.93 -25.69
CA ALA A 26 0.10 6.73 -25.24
C ALA A 26 -0.26 7.59 -24.02
N GLY A 27 -1.45 8.19 -23.99
CA GLY A 27 -1.96 8.96 -22.84
C GLY A 27 -2.11 8.10 -21.59
N LEU A 28 -2.68 6.90 -21.73
CA LEU A 28 -2.85 5.97 -20.61
C LEU A 28 -1.51 5.48 -20.07
N LEU A 29 -0.57 5.12 -20.95
CA LEU A 29 0.77 4.71 -20.56
C LEU A 29 1.53 5.84 -19.86
N GLY A 30 1.42 7.07 -20.37
CA GLY A 30 2.01 8.26 -19.76
C GLY A 30 1.43 8.52 -18.35
N TYR A 31 0.12 8.45 -18.21
CA TYR A 31 -0.54 8.58 -16.90
C TYR A 31 -0.11 7.48 -15.92
N TYR A 32 -0.08 6.24 -16.38
CA TYR A 32 0.40 5.12 -15.55
C TYR A 32 1.85 5.32 -15.11
N GLY A 33 2.74 5.69 -16.04
CA GLY A 33 4.14 6.00 -15.73
C GLY A 33 4.26 7.13 -14.71
N PHE A 34 3.49 8.21 -14.88
CA PHE A 34 3.48 9.33 -13.94
C PHE A 34 3.10 8.90 -12.52
N VAL A 35 2.02 8.12 -12.37
CA VAL A 35 1.58 7.62 -11.05
C VAL A 35 2.64 6.75 -10.38
N ARG A 36 3.33 5.90 -11.17
CA ARG A 36 4.41 5.02 -10.66
C ARG A 36 5.63 5.83 -10.19
N VAL A 37 6.04 6.82 -10.98
CA VAL A 37 7.17 7.70 -10.65
C VAL A 37 6.85 8.56 -9.43
N ASP A 38 5.64 9.10 -9.33
CA ASP A 38 5.20 9.89 -8.19
C ASP A 38 5.22 9.09 -6.87
N ALA A 39 4.69 7.85 -6.90
CA ALA A 39 4.73 6.97 -5.75
C ALA A 39 6.17 6.62 -5.33
N TRP A 40 7.02 6.27 -6.30
CA TRP A 40 8.43 5.97 -6.04
C TRP A 40 9.18 7.18 -5.49
N ALA A 41 8.98 8.37 -6.06
CA ALA A 41 9.62 9.60 -5.60
C ALA A 41 9.19 9.98 -4.18
N PHE A 42 7.92 9.79 -3.85
CA PHE A 42 7.38 9.98 -2.50
C PHE A 42 8.07 9.02 -1.51
N GLU A 43 8.09 7.73 -1.83
CA GLU A 43 8.72 6.71 -0.99
C GLU A 43 10.20 6.99 -0.74
N GLN A 44 10.95 7.40 -1.78
CA GLN A 44 12.36 7.77 -1.64
C GLN A 44 12.57 9.00 -0.74
N ARG A 45 11.70 10.00 -0.83
CA ARG A 45 11.78 11.20 0.03
C ARG A 45 11.51 10.85 1.48
N GLU A 46 10.44 10.10 1.76
CA GLU A 46 10.07 9.75 3.12
C GLU A 46 11.06 8.75 3.74
N ASN A 47 11.64 7.83 2.96
CA ASN A 47 12.72 6.97 3.43
C ASN A 47 13.95 7.80 3.84
N ARG A 48 14.37 8.77 3.03
CA ARG A 48 15.50 9.66 3.38
C ARG A 48 15.18 10.50 4.61
N ALA A 49 13.96 11.01 4.71
CA ALA A 49 13.53 11.77 5.89
C ALA A 49 13.56 10.91 7.15
N LEU A 50 13.05 9.68 7.09
CA LEU A 50 13.12 8.72 8.19
C LEU A 50 14.56 8.45 8.61
N GLU A 51 15.44 8.13 7.66
CA GLU A 51 16.85 7.86 7.94
C GLU A 51 17.58 9.07 8.56
N GLN A 52 17.29 10.29 8.06
CA GLN A 52 17.87 11.51 8.62
C GLN A 52 17.41 11.76 10.06
N LEU A 53 16.10 11.57 10.33
CA LEU A 53 15.55 11.71 11.67
C LEU A 53 16.13 10.66 12.64
N LEU A 54 16.32 9.42 12.19
CA LEU A 54 16.94 8.35 12.98
C LEU A 54 18.44 8.59 13.25
N LYS A 55 19.16 9.19 12.30
CA LYS A 55 20.59 9.53 12.48
C LYS A 55 20.80 10.71 13.42
N ASN A 56 19.86 11.66 13.43
CA ASN A 56 19.94 12.87 14.25
C ASN A 56 19.42 12.65 15.68
N HIS A 57 19.78 11.56 16.33
CA HIS A 57 19.36 11.16 17.70
C HIS A 57 19.56 12.20 18.82
N ALA A 58 19.77 13.47 18.49
CA ALA A 58 20.06 14.53 19.46
C ALA A 58 18.82 15.18 20.11
N THR A 59 17.58 14.77 19.73
CA THR A 59 16.37 15.35 20.34
C THR A 59 15.65 14.33 21.22
N PRO A 60 15.43 14.64 22.51
CA PRO A 60 14.91 13.67 23.50
C PRO A 60 13.44 13.25 23.31
N ARG A 61 12.72 13.80 22.34
CA ARG A 61 11.32 13.46 22.04
C ARG A 61 11.00 13.72 20.58
N LEU A 62 11.27 12.74 19.72
CA LEU A 62 10.67 12.74 18.39
C LEU A 62 9.15 12.49 18.54
N PRO A 63 8.29 13.19 17.79
CA PRO A 63 6.88 12.87 17.75
C PRO A 63 6.67 11.48 17.13
N ALA A 64 5.69 10.75 17.64
CA ALA A 64 5.33 9.44 17.08
C ALA A 64 4.90 9.53 15.60
N ILE A 65 4.39 10.70 15.20
CA ILE A 65 4.02 11.03 13.82
C ILE A 65 4.74 12.31 13.45
N ALA A 66 5.54 12.29 12.38
CA ALA A 66 6.18 13.50 11.85
C ALA A 66 5.14 14.49 11.30
N ALA A 67 5.54 15.75 11.13
CA ALA A 67 4.68 16.79 10.55
C ALA A 67 4.18 16.44 9.12
N SER A 68 4.91 15.60 8.38
CA SER A 68 4.51 15.04 7.08
C SER A 68 3.44 13.93 7.19
N GLY A 69 3.13 13.47 8.42
CA GLY A 69 2.30 12.29 8.66
C GLY A 69 3.10 10.98 8.69
N LEU A 70 4.42 11.02 8.51
CA LEU A 70 5.28 9.84 8.53
C LEU A 70 5.26 9.17 9.92
N ILE A 71 4.98 7.87 9.94
CA ILE A 71 5.03 7.02 11.13
C ILE A 71 6.29 6.16 11.11
N GLY A 72 6.59 5.54 9.97
CA GLY A 72 7.73 4.64 9.85
C GLY A 72 7.75 3.84 8.56
N ARG A 73 8.40 2.67 8.60
CA ARG A 73 8.50 1.74 7.47
C ARG A 73 8.27 0.31 7.94
N ILE A 74 7.47 -0.42 7.18
CA ILE A 74 7.30 -1.87 7.32
C ILE A 74 8.25 -2.59 6.39
N ASP A 75 8.95 -3.58 6.91
CA ASP A 75 9.81 -4.49 6.17
C ASP A 75 9.41 -5.95 6.48
N ILE A 76 9.25 -6.77 5.42
CA ILE A 76 9.07 -8.22 5.51
C ILE A 76 10.10 -8.85 4.57
N GLN A 77 11.29 -9.13 5.10
CA GLN A 77 12.45 -9.52 4.28
C GLN A 77 12.17 -10.73 3.40
N ARG A 78 11.52 -11.77 3.93
CA ARG A 78 11.20 -12.99 3.16
C ARG A 78 10.34 -12.71 1.94
N LEU A 79 9.53 -11.66 1.95
CA LEU A 79 8.65 -11.28 0.85
C LEU A 79 9.23 -10.19 -0.04
N GLY A 80 10.39 -9.63 0.31
CA GLY A 80 10.92 -8.44 -0.35
C GLY A 80 9.97 -7.23 -0.26
N LEU A 81 9.14 -7.20 0.79
CA LEU A 81 8.24 -6.08 1.03
C LEU A 81 8.95 -5.04 1.90
N SER A 82 9.00 -3.82 1.40
CA SER A 82 9.42 -2.62 2.13
C SER A 82 8.49 -1.49 1.73
N VAL A 83 7.84 -0.83 2.69
CA VAL A 83 6.87 0.25 2.41
C VAL A 83 6.81 1.25 3.55
N ILE A 84 6.79 2.54 3.19
CA ILE A 84 6.56 3.65 4.12
C ILE A 84 5.13 3.60 4.66
N VAL A 85 4.99 3.91 5.94
CA VAL A 85 3.72 4.03 6.66
C VAL A 85 3.48 5.48 7.04
N VAL A 86 2.33 6.01 6.65
CA VAL A 86 1.89 7.36 7.00
C VAL A 86 0.52 7.31 7.69
N GLU A 87 0.17 8.35 8.41
CA GLU A 87 -1.13 8.46 9.08
C GLU A 87 -2.28 8.61 8.08
N GLY A 88 -3.35 7.83 8.26
CA GLY A 88 -4.58 7.89 7.49
C GLY A 88 -4.65 6.92 6.31
N ILE A 89 -5.86 6.70 5.81
CA ILE A 89 -6.19 5.73 4.75
C ILE A 89 -6.93 6.35 3.56
N SER A 90 -6.76 7.65 3.33
CA SER A 90 -7.36 8.29 2.17
C SER A 90 -6.81 7.71 0.85
N ALA A 91 -7.60 7.78 -0.23
CA ALA A 91 -7.17 7.31 -1.54
C ALA A 91 -5.87 7.98 -2.03
N LYS A 92 -5.61 9.24 -1.62
CA LYS A 92 -4.36 9.96 -1.93
C LYS A 92 -3.16 9.31 -1.23
N ILE A 93 -3.32 8.92 0.04
CA ILE A 93 -2.28 8.25 0.84
C ILE A 93 -2.01 6.86 0.27
N LEU A 94 -3.05 6.03 0.14
CA LEU A 94 -2.90 4.64 -0.29
C LEU A 94 -2.33 4.46 -1.70
N ARG A 95 -2.38 5.50 -2.54
CA ARG A 95 -1.67 5.49 -3.83
C ARG A 95 -0.15 5.55 -3.70
N ARG A 96 0.39 6.08 -2.59
CA ARG A 96 1.82 6.41 -2.42
C ARG A 96 2.52 5.65 -1.30
N ALA A 97 1.75 5.14 -0.32
CA ALA A 97 2.25 4.52 0.90
C ALA A 97 1.25 3.51 1.47
N ALA A 98 1.66 2.77 2.49
CA ALA A 98 0.73 2.14 3.41
C ALA A 98 0.19 3.19 4.39
N GLY A 99 -1.05 3.04 4.79
CA GLY A 99 -1.74 3.97 5.68
C GLY A 99 -2.03 3.35 7.04
N HIS A 100 -1.67 4.03 8.12
CA HIS A 100 -2.16 3.71 9.45
C HIS A 100 -3.66 4.00 9.53
N ILE A 101 -4.42 3.07 10.09
CA ILE A 101 -5.86 3.19 10.23
C ILE A 101 -6.17 4.11 11.42
N PRO A 102 -6.79 5.29 11.21
CA PRO A 102 -7.10 6.22 12.28
C PRO A 102 -7.97 5.57 13.37
N GLY A 103 -7.69 5.92 14.61
CA GLY A 103 -8.38 5.35 15.78
C GLY A 103 -7.80 4.03 16.27
N THR A 104 -6.83 3.44 15.58
CA THR A 104 -6.04 2.33 16.11
C THR A 104 -4.79 2.87 16.84
N PRO A 105 -4.22 2.12 17.83
CA PRO A 105 -2.97 2.51 18.49
C PRO A 105 -1.80 2.70 17.53
N LEU A 106 -0.86 3.55 17.90
CA LEU A 106 0.43 3.68 17.18
C LEU A 106 1.40 2.56 17.61
N PRO A 107 2.39 2.24 16.75
CA PRO A 107 3.43 1.26 17.08
C PRO A 107 4.10 1.57 18.42
N GLY A 108 4.28 0.52 19.26
CA GLY A 108 4.81 0.64 20.61
C GLY A 108 3.76 0.97 21.68
N GLN A 109 2.51 1.17 21.32
CA GLN A 109 1.39 1.29 22.24
C GLN A 109 0.67 -0.06 22.39
N ARG A 110 0.09 -0.28 23.58
CA ARG A 110 -0.76 -1.45 23.79
C ARG A 110 -2.00 -1.40 22.92
N GLY A 111 -2.40 -2.55 22.40
CA GLY A 111 -3.57 -2.73 21.53
C GLY A 111 -3.21 -3.20 20.13
N ASN A 112 -4.09 -2.94 19.18
CA ASN A 112 -3.97 -3.47 17.82
C ASN A 112 -3.70 -2.35 16.81
N VAL A 113 -2.47 -2.25 16.36
CA VAL A 113 -2.04 -1.30 15.31
C VAL A 113 -2.60 -1.75 13.97
N GLY A 114 -3.45 -0.95 13.35
CA GLY A 114 -4.02 -1.25 12.03
C GLY A 114 -3.28 -0.54 10.91
N ILE A 115 -2.82 -1.29 9.91
CA ILE A 115 -2.16 -0.71 8.73
C ILE A 115 -2.78 -1.29 7.45
N SER A 116 -3.17 -0.41 6.53
CA SER A 116 -3.82 -0.77 5.28
C SER A 116 -2.99 -0.35 4.06
N ALA A 117 -3.01 -1.16 3.00
CA ALA A 117 -2.47 -0.79 1.70
C ALA A 117 -3.16 -1.56 0.57
N HIS A 118 -2.96 -1.10 -0.67
CA HIS A 118 -3.51 -1.75 -1.84
C HIS A 118 -2.91 -3.14 -2.10
N ARG A 119 -3.78 -4.10 -2.48
CA ARG A 119 -3.44 -5.51 -2.81
C ARG A 119 -2.59 -5.69 -4.07
N ASP A 120 -2.67 -4.74 -4.99
CA ASP A 120 -2.04 -4.79 -6.32
C ASP A 120 -0.73 -4.02 -6.38
N THR A 121 -0.40 -3.28 -5.31
CA THR A 121 0.84 -2.51 -5.18
C THR A 121 1.62 -2.95 -3.94
N PHE A 122 1.59 -2.16 -2.88
CA PHE A 122 2.45 -2.33 -1.69
C PHE A 122 2.22 -3.65 -0.96
N PHE A 123 0.95 -4.08 -0.79
CA PHE A 123 0.64 -5.33 -0.09
C PHE A 123 0.43 -6.54 -1.03
N ARG A 124 0.79 -6.40 -2.31
CA ARG A 124 0.76 -7.53 -3.25
C ARG A 124 1.60 -8.73 -2.77
N PRO A 125 2.79 -8.55 -2.15
CA PRO A 125 3.57 -9.67 -1.65
C PRO A 125 2.90 -10.45 -0.52
N LEU A 126 1.93 -9.86 0.22
CA LEU A 126 1.22 -10.53 1.31
C LEU A 126 0.44 -11.76 0.89
N ARG A 127 0.16 -11.95 -0.42
CA ARG A 127 -0.41 -13.21 -0.93
C ARG A 127 0.42 -14.46 -0.59
N ASN A 128 1.71 -14.27 -0.30
CA ASN A 128 2.67 -15.32 0.03
C ASN A 128 3.07 -15.30 1.52
N ILE A 129 2.39 -14.50 2.36
CA ILE A 129 2.66 -14.42 3.79
C ILE A 129 2.38 -15.75 4.47
N LYS A 130 3.17 -16.12 5.46
CA LYS A 130 3.04 -17.36 6.21
C LYS A 130 3.09 -17.11 7.70
N ARG A 131 2.52 -18.02 8.46
CA ARG A 131 2.71 -18.05 9.91
C ARG A 131 4.21 -18.09 10.24
N ASN A 132 4.60 -17.39 11.28
CA ASN A 132 5.98 -17.18 11.75
C ASN A 132 6.83 -16.24 10.88
N ASP A 133 6.31 -15.62 9.81
CA ASP A 133 7.01 -14.51 9.16
C ASP A 133 7.23 -13.37 10.13
N ILE A 134 8.35 -12.70 9.98
CA ILE A 134 8.71 -11.54 10.80
C ILE A 134 8.38 -10.27 10.01
N ILE A 135 7.66 -9.39 10.69
CA ILE A 135 7.35 -8.03 10.23
C ILE A 135 8.15 -7.08 11.10
N GLU A 136 9.01 -6.30 10.49
CA GLU A 136 9.79 -5.26 11.15
C GLU A 136 9.14 -3.90 10.86
N LEU A 137 8.89 -3.13 11.90
CA LEU A 137 8.29 -1.80 11.79
C LEU A 137 9.25 -0.79 12.43
N THR A 138 10.04 -0.12 11.59
CA THR A 138 10.96 0.94 11.98
C THR A 138 10.20 2.25 12.07
N THR A 139 10.20 2.89 13.22
CA THR A 139 9.51 4.17 13.47
C THR A 139 10.47 5.21 14.03
N LEU A 140 9.97 6.45 14.19
CA LEU A 140 10.74 7.51 14.86
C LEU A 140 11.01 7.23 16.33
N LEU A 141 10.23 6.35 16.98
CA LEU A 141 10.34 6.00 18.39
C LEU A 141 11.14 4.72 18.63
N GLY A 142 11.46 3.96 17.59
CA GLY A 142 12.20 2.72 17.69
C GLY A 142 11.78 1.66 16.68
N GLU A 143 12.37 0.49 16.83
CA GLU A 143 12.08 -0.67 15.99
C GLU A 143 11.18 -1.66 16.75
N TYR A 144 10.18 -2.14 16.06
CA TYR A 144 9.19 -3.06 16.59
C TYR A 144 9.12 -4.29 15.70
N ARG A 145 9.28 -5.47 16.29
CA ARG A 145 9.24 -6.74 15.57
C ARG A 145 7.99 -7.51 15.96
N TYR A 146 7.29 -8.00 14.94
CA TYR A 146 6.06 -8.78 15.09
C TYR A 146 6.20 -10.11 14.38
N ARG A 147 5.61 -11.16 14.93
CA ARG A 147 5.55 -12.48 14.33
C ARG A 147 4.13 -12.75 13.87
N VAL A 148 3.96 -13.13 12.61
CA VAL A 148 2.66 -13.51 12.04
C VAL A 148 2.14 -14.75 12.76
N VAL A 149 0.94 -14.62 13.34
CA VAL A 149 0.25 -15.71 14.05
C VAL A 149 -0.91 -16.28 13.25
N SER A 150 -1.58 -15.49 12.43
CA SER A 150 -2.69 -15.95 11.59
C SER A 150 -2.95 -15.05 10.40
N THR A 151 -3.65 -15.62 9.41
CA THR A 151 -4.27 -14.87 8.32
C THR A 151 -5.74 -15.26 8.23
N LYS A 152 -6.59 -14.30 7.80
CA LYS A 152 -8.04 -14.51 7.70
C LYS A 152 -8.58 -13.72 6.51
N ILE A 153 -9.63 -14.24 5.88
CA ILE A 153 -10.43 -13.48 4.90
C ILE A 153 -11.73 -13.11 5.59
N VAL A 154 -12.12 -11.84 5.49
CA VAL A 154 -13.31 -11.30 6.15
C VAL A 154 -14.05 -10.37 5.21
N GLY A 155 -15.32 -10.12 5.51
CA GLY A 155 -16.11 -9.12 4.77
C GLY A 155 -15.56 -7.69 4.94
N PRO A 156 -15.89 -6.78 4.03
CA PRO A 156 -15.32 -5.42 4.02
C PRO A 156 -15.70 -4.58 5.24
N ASN A 157 -16.77 -4.94 5.94
CA ASN A 157 -17.30 -4.23 7.11
C ASN A 157 -16.97 -4.92 8.45
N ASP A 158 -16.16 -5.99 8.43
CA ASP A 158 -15.75 -6.69 9.65
C ASP A 158 -14.61 -5.90 10.34
N VAL A 159 -15.00 -4.89 11.12
CA VAL A 159 -14.08 -4.06 11.88
C VAL A 159 -13.59 -4.72 13.17
N ALA A 160 -14.20 -5.83 13.59
CA ALA A 160 -13.78 -6.58 14.77
C ALA A 160 -12.34 -7.08 14.68
N VAL A 161 -11.80 -7.23 13.46
CA VAL A 161 -10.40 -7.60 13.23
C VAL A 161 -9.40 -6.54 13.76
N LEU A 162 -9.87 -5.31 13.98
CA LEU A 162 -9.06 -4.20 14.52
C LEU A 162 -9.24 -4.03 16.04
N GLU A 163 -10.15 -4.78 16.67
CA GLU A 163 -10.33 -4.71 18.11
C GLU A 163 -9.04 -5.06 18.86
N GLY A 164 -8.79 -4.28 19.92
CA GLY A 164 -7.62 -4.45 20.76
C GLY A 164 -7.66 -5.76 21.53
N SER A 165 -6.53 -6.44 21.59
CA SER A 165 -6.23 -7.41 22.64
C SER A 165 -5.35 -6.70 23.68
N GLY A 166 -5.32 -7.14 24.92
CA GLY A 166 -4.48 -6.54 25.97
C GLY A 166 -2.97 -6.50 25.66
N ASN A 167 -2.55 -7.14 24.56
CA ASN A 167 -1.19 -7.23 24.05
C ASN A 167 -0.94 -6.29 22.87
N GLU A 168 0.34 -6.05 22.54
CA GLU A 168 0.72 -5.34 21.33
C GLU A 168 0.56 -6.25 20.10
N VAL A 169 -0.36 -5.88 19.22
CA VAL A 169 -0.71 -6.61 18.00
C VAL A 169 -0.58 -5.68 16.81
N LEU A 170 -0.17 -6.23 15.67
CA LEU A 170 -0.18 -5.57 14.37
C LEU A 170 -1.15 -6.31 13.45
N THR A 171 -2.06 -5.57 12.84
CA THR A 171 -3.00 -6.08 11.84
C THR A 171 -2.77 -5.38 10.51
N LEU A 172 -2.33 -6.15 9.50
CA LEU A 172 -2.24 -5.65 8.13
C LEU A 172 -3.53 -5.99 7.39
N VAL A 173 -4.08 -5.00 6.69
CA VAL A 173 -5.37 -5.10 5.98
C VAL A 173 -5.15 -4.80 4.51
N THR A 174 -5.62 -5.67 3.63
CA THR A 174 -5.65 -5.39 2.19
C THR A 174 -6.90 -5.98 1.55
N CYS A 175 -7.20 -5.56 0.33
CA CYS A 175 -8.33 -6.09 -0.43
C CYS A 175 -8.08 -7.54 -0.88
N TYR A 176 -9.14 -8.35 -1.00
CA TYR A 176 -9.11 -9.74 -1.47
C TYR A 176 -10.27 -10.00 -2.46
N PRO A 177 -10.10 -10.85 -3.48
CA PRO A 177 -8.90 -11.63 -3.87
C PRO A 177 -7.78 -10.78 -4.50
N PHE A 178 -6.53 -11.26 -4.44
CA PHE A 178 -5.36 -10.54 -4.96
C PHE A 178 -5.35 -10.35 -6.49
N TYR A 179 -6.04 -11.21 -7.23
CA TYR A 179 -6.10 -11.20 -8.71
C TYR A 179 -7.47 -10.74 -9.25
N PHE A 180 -8.28 -10.11 -8.41
CA PHE A 180 -9.60 -9.66 -8.79
C PHE A 180 -9.56 -8.29 -9.48
N VAL A 181 -10.32 -8.12 -10.58
CA VAL A 181 -10.47 -6.85 -11.28
C VAL A 181 -11.77 -6.19 -10.80
N GLY A 182 -11.66 -4.94 -10.32
CA GLY A 182 -12.79 -4.19 -9.78
C GLY A 182 -12.83 -4.09 -8.26
N ALA A 183 -13.99 -3.72 -7.72
CA ALA A 183 -14.22 -3.58 -6.29
C ALA A 183 -14.11 -4.93 -5.57
N ALA A 184 -13.18 -5.06 -4.64
CA ALA A 184 -12.94 -6.31 -3.94
C ALA A 184 -14.06 -6.62 -2.95
N PRO A 185 -14.64 -7.85 -2.99
CA PRO A 185 -15.70 -8.24 -2.07
C PRO A 185 -15.21 -8.41 -0.63
N ASP A 186 -13.95 -8.78 -0.43
CA ASP A 186 -13.40 -9.13 0.88
C ASP A 186 -12.13 -8.39 1.24
N ARG A 187 -11.65 -8.64 2.48
CA ARG A 187 -10.38 -8.17 3.01
C ARG A 187 -9.52 -9.36 3.42
N PHE A 188 -8.25 -9.29 3.09
CA PHE A 188 -7.22 -10.19 3.59
C PHE A 188 -6.55 -9.56 4.80
N ILE A 189 -6.58 -10.26 5.91
CA ILE A 189 -6.09 -9.83 7.22
C ILE A 189 -4.87 -10.66 7.57
N VAL A 190 -3.80 -9.99 7.97
CA VAL A 190 -2.62 -10.61 8.57
C VAL A 190 -2.53 -10.13 10.00
N ARG A 191 -2.60 -11.04 10.97
CA ARG A 191 -2.43 -10.73 12.40
C ARG A 191 -1.06 -11.18 12.86
N ALA A 192 -0.35 -10.28 13.51
CA ALA A 192 0.98 -10.54 14.05
C ALA A 192 1.08 -10.02 15.49
N GLU A 193 1.81 -10.74 16.33
CA GLU A 193 2.02 -10.41 17.74
C GLU A 193 3.44 -9.88 17.95
N ARG A 194 3.57 -8.93 18.86
CA ARG A 194 4.86 -8.34 19.26
C ARG A 194 5.79 -9.44 19.77
N ILE A 195 7.00 -9.42 19.26
CA ILE A 195 8.12 -10.18 19.82
C ILE A 195 9.14 -9.18 20.35
N THR A 196 9.69 -9.45 21.51
CA THR A 196 10.69 -8.61 22.18
C THR A 196 11.93 -8.41 21.33
#